data_9cdbc9f1b76e8c92233de75cd8759670
#
_entry.id   9cdbc9f1b76e8c92233de75cd8759670
#
_cell.length_a   1.000
_cell.length_b   1.000
_cell.length_c   1.000
_cell.angle_alpha   90.00
_cell.angle_beta   90.00
_cell.angle_gamma   90.00
#
_symmetry.space_group_name_H-M   'P 1'
#
loop_
_entity.id
_entity.type
_entity.pdbx_description
1 polymer ?
#
loop_
_entity_poly.entity_id
_entity_poly.type
_entity_poly.pdbx_seq_one_letter_code
_entity_poly.pdbx_strand_id
1 'polypeptide(L)'
;MLQALALKVDITCGAAFPIIMGQNIGTCITAIISSIGVNSNARKVAVVHLTFNIIGTLVFLTAFLVGTAFFEIPYLAQVASPAKIAVLHSIFNIGTTMLLFPFVKQLEKIADMVIKNDSEAKEIFLDERLLISPEVALFEVKQKFVEMSDLIKNNLIYSTKLLKNYKTKKAMVIVQNDQLIKSYENKLKSYLVKISNKELSETTSKDIASLLLTINDFKQIQNISNNIHKIAEEKFANRIEFSDELIEDLRVISKATRAMIRTTQDALSTSDIKLAQDVKAYKEKIDDLIFKARNQHIQNVQYGKLPMEFDYMILNLFTDLSRTAEHCLNVCGALLKKSASVN
;
A
#
# COMPACT_ATOMS: atom_id res chain seq x y z
N MET A 1 3.07 -23.75 -31.54
CA MET A 1 4.35 -24.35 -31.94
C MET A 1 4.22 -25.84 -32.23
N LEU A 2 3.67 -26.69 -31.35
CA LEU A 2 3.47 -28.14 -31.57
C LEU A 2 2.58 -28.47 -32.79
N GLN A 3 1.49 -27.73 -33.00
CA GLN A 3 0.61 -27.89 -34.16
C GLN A 3 1.31 -27.62 -35.50
N ALA A 4 2.22 -26.63 -35.52
CA ALA A 4 3.03 -26.33 -36.71
C ALA A 4 4.11 -27.40 -36.95
N LEU A 5 4.61 -28.01 -35.87
CA LEU A 5 5.56 -29.14 -35.98
C LEU A 5 4.89 -30.38 -36.49
N ALA A 6 3.65 -30.70 -36.07
CA ALA A 6 2.87 -31.83 -36.52
C ALA A 6 2.46 -31.77 -38.00
N LEU A 7 2.61 -30.62 -38.66
CA LEU A 7 2.44 -30.48 -40.11
C LEU A 7 3.71 -30.83 -40.88
N LYS A 8 4.87 -30.92 -40.25
CA LYS A 8 6.18 -31.12 -40.88
C LYS A 8 6.81 -32.46 -40.52
N VAL A 9 6.42 -33.04 -39.40
CA VAL A 9 7.00 -34.27 -38.84
C VAL A 9 5.87 -35.17 -38.34
N ASP A 10 5.93 -36.44 -38.65
CA ASP A 10 4.96 -37.45 -38.17
C ASP A 10 5.19 -37.72 -36.68
N ILE A 11 4.50 -36.94 -35.84
CA ILE A 11 4.49 -37.12 -34.38
C ILE A 11 3.26 -37.96 -34.02
N THR A 12 3.40 -38.95 -33.16
CA THR A 12 2.26 -39.73 -32.67
C THR A 12 1.46 -38.97 -31.62
N CYS A 13 0.17 -39.27 -31.44
CA CYS A 13 -0.67 -38.71 -30.39
C CYS A 13 -0.08 -39.01 -28.99
N GLY A 14 0.54 -40.17 -28.80
CA GLY A 14 1.21 -40.56 -27.56
C GLY A 14 2.40 -39.68 -27.21
N ALA A 15 3.21 -39.28 -28.21
CA ALA A 15 4.32 -38.35 -28.00
C ALA A 15 3.84 -36.91 -27.83
N ALA A 16 2.75 -36.51 -28.48
CA ALA A 16 2.19 -35.19 -28.40
C ALA A 16 1.60 -34.88 -27.00
N PHE A 17 1.01 -35.87 -26.32
CA PHE A 17 0.28 -35.68 -25.07
C PHE A 17 1.16 -35.17 -23.92
N PRO A 18 2.33 -35.77 -23.60
CA PRO A 18 3.24 -35.19 -22.59
C PRO A 18 3.75 -33.80 -22.94
N ILE A 19 3.96 -33.51 -24.22
CA ILE A 19 4.41 -32.19 -24.69
C ILE A 19 3.33 -31.14 -24.45
N ILE A 20 2.04 -31.47 -24.69
CA ILE A 20 0.90 -30.59 -24.39
C ILE A 20 0.84 -30.24 -22.91
N MET A 21 1.03 -31.21 -22.01
CA MET A 21 1.06 -30.99 -20.57
C MET A 21 2.21 -30.08 -20.16
N GLY A 22 3.41 -30.26 -20.72
CA GLY A 22 4.56 -29.38 -20.49
C GLY A 22 4.33 -27.95 -21.00
N GLN A 23 3.64 -27.79 -22.15
CA GLN A 23 3.27 -26.46 -22.66
C GLN A 23 2.32 -25.71 -21.71
N ASN A 24 1.38 -26.40 -21.08
CA ASN A 24 0.48 -25.78 -20.09
C ASN A 24 1.23 -25.23 -18.89
N ILE A 25 2.24 -25.93 -18.36
CA ILE A 25 3.12 -25.39 -17.31
C ILE A 25 3.92 -24.20 -17.86
N GLY A 26 4.46 -24.31 -19.07
CA GLY A 26 5.24 -23.24 -19.71
C GLY A 26 4.48 -21.92 -19.85
N THR A 27 3.17 -21.97 -20.16
CA THR A 27 2.33 -20.75 -20.24
C THR A 27 2.14 -20.06 -18.90
N CYS A 28 2.27 -20.76 -17.77
CA CYS A 28 2.15 -20.15 -16.45
C CYS A 28 3.32 -19.21 -16.12
N ILE A 29 4.48 -19.40 -16.76
CA ILE A 29 5.67 -18.55 -16.55
C ILE A 29 5.37 -17.10 -16.97
N THR A 30 4.67 -16.90 -18.07
CA THR A 30 4.27 -15.56 -18.52
C THR A 30 3.34 -14.87 -17.53
N ALA A 31 2.39 -15.63 -16.95
CA ALA A 31 1.50 -15.11 -15.92
C ALA A 31 2.27 -14.71 -14.64
N ILE A 32 3.29 -15.48 -14.24
CA ILE A 32 4.15 -15.16 -13.08
C ILE A 32 4.95 -13.89 -13.37
N ILE A 33 5.61 -13.80 -14.53
CA ILE A 33 6.40 -12.61 -14.91
C ILE A 33 5.49 -11.36 -14.94
N SER A 34 4.29 -11.46 -15.51
CA SER A 34 3.33 -10.36 -15.57
C SER A 34 2.78 -9.97 -14.18
N SER A 35 2.90 -10.84 -13.18
CA SER A 35 2.46 -10.57 -11.82
C SER A 35 3.50 -9.83 -10.97
N ILE A 36 4.73 -9.65 -11.47
CA ILE A 36 5.80 -8.91 -10.77
C ILE A 36 5.44 -7.43 -10.74
N GLY A 37 5.41 -6.85 -9.53
CA GLY A 37 5.06 -5.45 -9.31
C GLY A 37 3.56 -5.14 -9.24
N VAL A 38 2.69 -6.16 -9.36
CA VAL A 38 1.24 -6.03 -9.20
C VAL A 38 0.81 -6.39 -7.77
N ASN A 39 -0.43 -6.11 -7.41
CA ASN A 39 -0.97 -6.39 -6.08
C ASN A 39 -0.95 -7.89 -5.73
N SER A 40 -1.05 -8.22 -4.43
CA SER A 40 -0.97 -9.60 -3.94
C SER A 40 -2.03 -10.51 -4.52
N ASN A 41 -3.24 -10.01 -4.81
CA ASN A 41 -4.32 -10.80 -5.40
C ASN A 41 -3.98 -11.27 -6.82
N ALA A 42 -3.40 -10.39 -7.66
CA ALA A 42 -2.94 -10.77 -9.00
C ALA A 42 -1.79 -11.80 -8.93
N ARG A 43 -0.87 -11.66 -7.98
CA ARG A 43 0.19 -12.65 -7.73
C ARG A 43 -0.38 -14.00 -7.27
N LYS A 44 -1.39 -14.01 -6.40
CA LYS A 44 -2.09 -15.23 -5.98
C LYS A 44 -2.75 -15.94 -7.15
N VAL A 45 -3.41 -15.22 -8.07
CA VAL A 45 -4.01 -15.80 -9.28
C VAL A 45 -2.94 -16.49 -10.12
N ALA A 46 -1.75 -15.90 -10.29
CA ALA A 46 -0.64 -16.51 -11.01
C ALA A 46 -0.14 -17.80 -10.31
N VAL A 47 -0.07 -17.82 -8.98
CA VAL A 47 0.30 -19.02 -8.19
C VAL A 47 -0.76 -20.11 -8.31
N VAL A 48 -2.06 -19.76 -8.20
CA VAL A 48 -3.17 -20.73 -8.41
C VAL A 48 -3.07 -21.33 -9.79
N HIS A 49 -2.86 -20.53 -10.83
CA HIS A 49 -2.73 -20.99 -12.22
C HIS A 49 -1.55 -21.96 -12.39
N LEU A 50 -0.39 -21.63 -11.82
CA LEU A 50 0.78 -22.53 -11.84
C LEU A 50 0.50 -23.84 -11.10
N THR A 51 -0.02 -23.77 -9.88
CA THR A 51 -0.30 -24.93 -9.03
C THR A 51 -1.33 -25.85 -9.67
N PHE A 52 -2.38 -25.27 -10.25
CA PHE A 52 -3.40 -25.99 -11.01
C PHE A 52 -2.76 -26.81 -12.16
N ASN A 53 -1.91 -26.17 -12.97
CA ASN A 53 -1.28 -26.86 -14.11
C ASN A 53 -0.23 -27.89 -13.67
N ILE A 54 0.51 -27.66 -12.59
CA ILE A 54 1.48 -28.63 -12.05
C ILE A 54 0.72 -29.88 -11.53
N ILE A 55 -0.31 -29.70 -10.70
CA ILE A 55 -1.07 -30.84 -10.14
C ILE A 55 -1.78 -31.59 -11.27
N GLY A 56 -2.44 -30.88 -12.19
CA GLY A 56 -3.09 -31.48 -13.36
C GLY A 56 -2.11 -32.31 -14.19
N THR A 57 -0.94 -31.73 -14.49
CA THR A 57 0.10 -32.45 -15.24
C THR A 57 0.59 -33.69 -14.51
N LEU A 58 0.86 -33.62 -13.21
CA LEU A 58 1.32 -34.78 -12.43
C LEU A 58 0.29 -35.91 -12.44
N VAL A 59 -0.98 -35.57 -12.20
CA VAL A 59 -2.07 -36.58 -12.18
C VAL A 59 -2.27 -37.22 -13.56
N PHE A 60 -2.41 -36.40 -14.60
CA PHE A 60 -2.67 -36.90 -15.96
C PHE A 60 -1.46 -37.60 -16.57
N LEU A 61 -0.22 -37.14 -16.29
CA LEU A 61 0.98 -37.81 -16.77
C LEU A 61 1.13 -39.18 -16.09
N THR A 62 0.90 -39.24 -14.76
CA THR A 62 0.92 -40.54 -14.05
C THR A 62 -0.13 -41.49 -14.59
N ALA A 63 -1.37 -41.04 -14.77
CA ALA A 63 -2.43 -41.82 -15.34
C ALA A 63 -2.11 -42.29 -16.78
N PHE A 64 -1.50 -41.42 -17.57
CA PHE A 64 -1.06 -41.76 -18.95
C PHE A 64 0.05 -42.83 -18.93
N LEU A 65 1.08 -42.67 -18.13
CA LEU A 65 2.21 -43.62 -18.01
C LEU A 65 1.73 -45.00 -17.53
N VAL A 66 0.90 -45.01 -16.50
CA VAL A 66 0.30 -46.25 -15.95
C VAL A 66 -0.62 -46.89 -17.00
N GLY A 67 -1.50 -46.09 -17.60
CA GLY A 67 -2.42 -46.57 -18.63
C GLY A 67 -1.69 -47.20 -19.84
N THR A 68 -0.64 -46.57 -20.32
CA THR A 68 0.16 -47.09 -21.47
C THR A 68 1.05 -48.28 -21.09
N ALA A 69 1.36 -48.49 -19.80
CA ALA A 69 2.10 -49.63 -19.33
C ALA A 69 1.24 -50.92 -19.28
N PHE A 70 -0.08 -50.78 -19.05
CA PHE A 70 -0.97 -51.92 -18.89
C PHE A 70 -1.93 -52.14 -20.07
N PHE A 71 -2.17 -51.13 -20.92
CA PHE A 71 -3.13 -51.14 -22.01
C PHE A 71 -2.52 -50.61 -23.31
N GLU A 72 -2.68 -51.32 -24.38
CA GLU A 72 -2.42 -50.83 -25.74
C GLU A 72 -3.59 -49.94 -26.17
N ILE A 73 -3.35 -48.63 -26.30
CA ILE A 73 -4.35 -47.66 -26.74
C ILE A 73 -4.09 -47.30 -28.20
N PRO A 74 -4.83 -47.86 -29.17
CA PRO A 74 -4.56 -47.70 -30.61
C PRO A 74 -4.56 -46.25 -31.08
N TYR A 75 -5.32 -45.39 -30.41
CA TYR A 75 -5.38 -43.95 -30.70
C TYR A 75 -4.02 -43.23 -30.49
N LEU A 76 -3.21 -43.67 -29.53
CA LEU A 76 -1.94 -43.08 -29.25
C LEU A 76 -0.85 -43.35 -30.31
N ALA A 77 -1.01 -44.44 -31.05
CA ALA A 77 -0.10 -44.77 -32.17
C ALA A 77 -0.42 -43.98 -33.45
N GLN A 78 -1.59 -43.34 -33.52
CA GLN A 78 -1.96 -42.53 -34.69
C GLN A 78 -1.13 -41.26 -34.81
N VAL A 79 -0.88 -40.82 -36.06
CA VAL A 79 -0.24 -39.53 -36.33
C VAL A 79 -1.10 -38.38 -35.80
N ALA A 80 -0.49 -37.50 -35.08
CA ALA A 80 -1.14 -36.32 -34.51
C ALA A 80 -1.34 -35.26 -35.59
N SER A 81 -2.59 -34.87 -35.82
CA SER A 81 -2.93 -33.70 -36.62
C SER A 81 -3.16 -32.48 -35.73
N PRO A 82 -3.12 -31.24 -36.25
CA PRO A 82 -3.46 -30.04 -35.48
C PRO A 82 -4.80 -30.13 -34.75
N ALA A 83 -5.80 -30.74 -35.35
CA ALA A 83 -7.12 -30.98 -34.77
C ALA A 83 -7.05 -31.99 -33.60
N LYS A 84 -6.32 -33.10 -33.76
CA LYS A 84 -6.14 -34.07 -32.66
C LYS A 84 -5.37 -33.46 -31.47
N ILE A 85 -4.35 -32.63 -31.72
CA ILE A 85 -3.62 -31.92 -30.70
C ILE A 85 -4.55 -30.95 -29.93
N ALA A 86 -5.42 -30.22 -30.65
CA ALA A 86 -6.40 -29.34 -30.03
C ALA A 86 -7.40 -30.10 -29.12
N VAL A 87 -7.88 -31.24 -29.60
CA VAL A 87 -8.78 -32.14 -28.86
C VAL A 87 -8.09 -32.67 -27.60
N LEU A 88 -6.86 -33.19 -27.71
CA LEU A 88 -6.09 -33.68 -26.55
C LEU A 88 -5.84 -32.58 -25.52
N HIS A 89 -5.53 -31.36 -25.99
CA HIS A 89 -5.36 -30.17 -25.12
C HIS A 89 -6.67 -29.84 -24.40
N SER A 90 -7.81 -29.85 -25.09
CA SER A 90 -9.12 -29.60 -24.50
C SER A 90 -9.50 -30.67 -23.47
N ILE A 91 -9.28 -31.94 -23.76
CA ILE A 91 -9.54 -33.05 -22.85
C ILE A 91 -8.71 -32.90 -21.58
N PHE A 92 -7.42 -32.57 -21.69
CA PHE A 92 -6.54 -32.32 -20.55
C PHE A 92 -7.06 -31.18 -19.67
N ASN A 93 -7.38 -30.02 -20.28
CA ASN A 93 -7.82 -28.85 -19.52
C ASN A 93 -9.18 -29.07 -18.86
N ILE A 94 -10.16 -29.65 -19.57
CA ILE A 94 -11.48 -29.96 -19.01
C ILE A 94 -11.36 -31.01 -17.91
N GLY A 95 -10.59 -32.06 -18.13
CA GLY A 95 -10.36 -33.10 -17.15
C GLY A 95 -9.68 -32.56 -15.87
N THR A 96 -8.65 -31.74 -16.04
CA THR A 96 -7.96 -31.08 -14.90
C THR A 96 -8.92 -30.15 -14.14
N THR A 97 -9.76 -29.40 -14.86
CA THR A 97 -10.76 -28.52 -14.24
C THR A 97 -11.78 -29.32 -13.44
N MET A 98 -12.33 -30.38 -14.00
CA MET A 98 -13.29 -31.24 -13.29
C MET A 98 -12.65 -31.91 -12.04
N LEU A 99 -11.41 -32.35 -12.16
CA LEU A 99 -10.67 -32.97 -11.05
C LEU A 99 -10.39 -31.98 -9.93
N LEU A 100 -9.96 -30.76 -10.24
CA LEU A 100 -9.51 -29.76 -9.26
C LEU A 100 -10.61 -28.81 -8.78
N PHE A 101 -11.77 -28.80 -9.45
CA PHE A 101 -12.90 -27.95 -9.05
C PHE A 101 -13.32 -28.13 -7.58
N PRO A 102 -13.42 -29.36 -7.02
CA PRO A 102 -13.73 -29.55 -5.60
C PRO A 102 -12.63 -29.03 -4.66
N PHE A 103 -11.42 -28.82 -5.17
CA PHE A 103 -10.23 -28.43 -4.41
C PHE A 103 -9.83 -26.96 -4.56
N VAL A 104 -10.73 -26.10 -5.08
CA VAL A 104 -10.45 -24.67 -5.29
C VAL A 104 -9.99 -23.99 -3.99
N LYS A 105 -10.63 -24.29 -2.85
CA LYS A 105 -10.24 -23.72 -1.54
C LYS A 105 -8.83 -24.15 -1.10
N GLN A 106 -8.38 -25.34 -1.48
CA GLN A 106 -7.04 -25.83 -1.19
C GLN A 106 -6.00 -25.12 -2.07
N LEU A 107 -6.32 -24.88 -3.35
CA LEU A 107 -5.47 -24.10 -4.24
C LEU A 107 -5.32 -22.65 -3.75
N GLU A 108 -6.39 -22.04 -3.26
CA GLU A 108 -6.37 -20.72 -2.62
C GLU A 108 -5.47 -20.71 -1.38
N LYS A 109 -5.59 -21.69 -0.49
CA LYS A 109 -4.70 -21.83 0.67
C LYS A 109 -3.22 -21.95 0.29
N ILE A 110 -2.90 -22.69 -0.77
CA ILE A 110 -1.53 -22.79 -1.28
C ILE A 110 -1.05 -21.41 -1.75
N ALA A 111 -1.87 -20.69 -2.49
CA ALA A 111 -1.53 -19.33 -2.93
C ALA A 111 -1.32 -18.37 -1.74
N ASP A 112 -2.13 -18.48 -0.69
CA ASP A 112 -2.00 -17.69 0.55
C ASP A 112 -0.73 -18.02 1.34
N MET A 113 -0.26 -19.28 1.29
CA MET A 113 1.00 -19.67 1.92
C MET A 113 2.22 -19.17 1.14
N VAL A 114 2.14 -19.15 -0.19
CA VAL A 114 3.24 -18.72 -1.08
C VAL A 114 3.32 -17.19 -1.15
N ILE A 115 2.18 -16.55 -1.32
CA ILE A 115 2.06 -15.10 -1.37
C ILE A 115 1.45 -14.66 -0.04
N LYS A 116 2.31 -14.29 0.89
CA LYS A 116 1.85 -13.57 2.09
C LYS A 116 1.08 -12.34 1.61
N ASN A 117 -0.13 -12.17 2.12
CA ASN A 117 -0.89 -10.93 1.90
C ASN A 117 0.04 -9.77 2.27
N ASP A 118 0.32 -8.89 1.32
CA ASP A 118 0.68 -7.53 1.66
C ASP A 118 -0.49 -7.10 2.54
N SER A 119 -0.27 -7.00 3.86
CA SER A 119 -1.25 -6.85 4.95
C SER A 119 -2.62 -6.49 4.38
N GLU A 120 -3.64 -7.30 4.61
CA GLU A 120 -5.01 -7.11 4.09
C GLU A 120 -5.23 -5.62 3.88
N ALA A 121 -5.13 -5.16 2.63
CA ALA A 121 -5.47 -3.79 2.34
C ALA A 121 -6.94 -3.75 2.70
N LYS A 122 -7.24 -3.25 3.91
CA LYS A 122 -8.60 -3.05 4.40
C LYS A 122 -9.31 -2.39 3.24
N GLU A 123 -10.16 -3.13 2.56
CA GLU A 123 -10.81 -2.61 1.37
C GLU A 123 -11.64 -1.42 1.82
N ILE A 124 -11.19 -0.23 1.45
CA ILE A 124 -11.84 1.01 1.84
C ILE A 124 -13.12 1.06 1.04
N PHE A 125 -14.20 0.69 1.68
CA PHE A 125 -15.52 0.69 1.09
C PHE A 125 -16.18 2.05 1.37
N LEU A 126 -16.68 2.69 0.32
CA LEU A 126 -17.54 3.86 0.34
C LEU A 126 -18.80 3.49 -0.45
N ASP A 127 -19.96 3.52 0.18
CA ASP A 127 -21.20 3.05 -0.42
C ASP A 127 -21.75 4.07 -1.44
N GLU A 128 -21.68 3.72 -2.71
CA GLU A 128 -22.19 4.59 -3.79
C GLU A 128 -23.69 4.86 -3.71
N ARG A 129 -24.47 4.02 -3.01
CA ARG A 129 -25.90 4.23 -2.80
C ARG A 129 -26.17 5.46 -1.94
N LEU A 130 -25.23 5.83 -1.06
CA LEU A 130 -25.35 7.04 -0.22
C LEU A 130 -25.22 8.34 -1.02
N LEU A 131 -24.77 8.30 -2.27
CA LEU A 131 -24.72 9.48 -3.14
C LEU A 131 -26.12 10.06 -3.48
N ILE A 132 -27.18 9.37 -3.11
CA ILE A 132 -28.56 9.88 -3.18
C ILE A 132 -28.78 11.02 -2.14
N SER A 133 -28.09 10.94 -0.98
CA SER A 133 -28.09 11.98 0.06
C SER A 133 -26.67 12.50 0.28
N PRO A 134 -26.31 13.66 -0.30
CA PRO A 134 -24.96 14.24 -0.21
C PRO A 134 -24.45 14.41 1.21
N GLU A 135 -25.30 14.77 2.15
CA GLU A 135 -24.94 14.98 3.57
C GLU A 135 -24.52 13.64 4.23
N VAL A 136 -25.27 12.55 3.96
CA VAL A 136 -24.96 11.21 4.49
C VAL A 136 -23.67 10.68 3.85
N ALA A 137 -23.51 10.86 2.53
CA ALA A 137 -22.29 10.50 1.84
C ALA A 137 -21.07 11.26 2.38
N LEU A 138 -21.21 12.56 2.65
CA LEU A 138 -20.13 13.36 3.25
C LEU A 138 -19.80 12.92 4.67
N PHE A 139 -20.79 12.51 5.46
CA PHE A 139 -20.55 11.95 6.79
C PHE A 139 -19.70 10.68 6.72
N GLU A 140 -20.01 9.77 5.80
CA GLU A 140 -19.20 8.55 5.59
C GLU A 140 -17.75 8.89 5.21
N VAL A 141 -17.55 9.86 4.31
CA VAL A 141 -16.20 10.34 3.94
C VAL A 141 -15.46 10.86 5.17
N LYS A 142 -16.10 11.65 6.04
CA LYS A 142 -15.49 12.15 7.27
C LYS A 142 -15.04 11.02 8.20
N GLN A 143 -15.83 9.96 8.34
CA GLN A 143 -15.46 8.78 9.13
C GLN A 143 -14.22 8.08 8.55
N LYS A 144 -14.21 7.86 7.24
CA LYS A 144 -13.06 7.23 6.56
C LYS A 144 -11.81 8.12 6.56
N PHE A 145 -11.99 9.43 6.55
CA PHE A 145 -10.88 10.36 6.72
C PHE A 145 -10.24 10.26 8.12
N VAL A 146 -11.03 10.07 9.18
CA VAL A 146 -10.50 9.84 10.54
C VAL A 146 -9.61 8.58 10.56
N GLU A 147 -10.04 7.47 9.94
CA GLU A 147 -9.23 6.26 9.83
C GLU A 147 -7.89 6.53 9.11
N MET A 148 -7.90 7.29 8.01
CA MET A 148 -6.69 7.71 7.29
C MET A 148 -5.78 8.58 8.17
N SER A 149 -6.33 9.55 8.88
CA SER A 149 -5.58 10.46 9.74
C SER A 149 -4.90 9.74 10.89
N ASP A 150 -5.51 8.67 11.43
CA ASP A 150 -4.91 7.80 12.44
C ASP A 150 -3.66 7.09 11.94
N LEU A 151 -3.68 6.60 10.69
CA LEU A 151 -2.52 5.98 10.07
C LEU A 151 -1.37 6.99 9.91
N ILE A 152 -1.68 8.21 9.45
CA ILE A 152 -0.70 9.28 9.25
C ILE A 152 -0.09 9.71 10.58
N LYS A 153 -0.90 9.92 11.62
CA LYS A 153 -0.43 10.19 12.98
C LYS A 153 0.52 9.12 13.49
N ASN A 154 0.16 7.84 13.29
CA ASN A 154 0.99 6.72 13.71
C ASN A 154 2.31 6.67 12.94
N ASN A 155 2.31 6.94 11.62
CA ASN A 155 3.52 7.01 10.82
C ASN A 155 4.46 8.13 11.29
N LEU A 156 3.94 9.31 11.58
CA LEU A 156 4.74 10.42 12.15
C LEU A 156 5.35 10.05 13.52
N ILE A 157 4.57 9.38 14.37
CA ILE A 157 5.05 8.90 15.68
C ILE A 157 6.15 7.85 15.51
N TYR A 158 6.00 6.94 14.56
CA TYR A 158 7.00 5.89 14.32
C TYR A 158 8.26 6.46 13.68
N SER A 159 8.16 7.29 12.64
CA SER A 159 9.30 7.89 11.95
C SER A 159 10.17 8.71 12.91
N THR A 160 9.56 9.56 13.75
CA THR A 160 10.30 10.34 14.77
C THR A 160 10.96 9.46 15.84
N LYS A 161 10.38 8.30 16.18
CA LYS A 161 10.99 7.34 17.12
C LYS A 161 12.16 6.57 16.51
N LEU A 162 12.14 6.33 15.19
CA LEU A 162 13.22 5.65 14.47
C LEU A 162 14.51 6.45 14.46
N LEU A 163 14.47 7.78 14.55
CA LEU A 163 15.66 8.64 14.64
C LEU A 163 16.55 8.28 15.85
N LYS A 164 15.95 7.92 17.00
CA LYS A 164 16.68 7.50 18.20
C LYS A 164 17.05 6.03 18.18
N ASN A 165 16.13 5.16 17.76
CA ASN A 165 16.32 3.71 17.80
C ASN A 165 15.64 3.09 16.59
N TYR A 166 16.43 2.80 15.56
CA TYR A 166 15.96 2.20 14.32
C TYR A 166 15.53 0.76 14.55
N LYS A 167 14.30 0.44 14.16
CA LYS A 167 13.73 -0.91 14.23
C LYS A 167 13.08 -1.26 12.90
N THR A 168 13.66 -2.19 12.16
CA THR A 168 13.19 -2.63 10.84
C THR A 168 11.70 -2.97 10.82
N LYS A 169 11.18 -3.66 11.86
CA LYS A 169 9.75 -3.97 11.96
C LYS A 169 8.87 -2.72 11.95
N LYS A 170 9.27 -1.62 12.61
CA LYS A 170 8.52 -0.36 12.60
C LYS A 170 8.66 0.39 11.29
N ALA A 171 9.82 0.33 10.66
CA ALA A 171 10.05 0.87 9.33
C ALA A 171 9.11 0.22 8.30
N MET A 172 8.99 -1.12 8.32
CA MET A 172 8.06 -1.85 7.45
C MET A 172 6.60 -1.43 7.65
N VAL A 173 6.16 -1.17 8.90
CA VAL A 173 4.80 -0.68 9.17
C VAL A 173 4.56 0.69 8.54
N ILE A 174 5.54 1.61 8.55
CA ILE A 174 5.42 2.93 7.91
C ILE A 174 5.19 2.76 6.41
N VAL A 175 5.95 1.88 5.75
CA VAL A 175 5.82 1.60 4.32
C VAL A 175 4.45 0.98 3.98
N GLN A 176 3.99 0.02 4.78
CA GLN A 176 2.66 -0.59 4.60
C GLN A 176 1.54 0.42 4.77
N ASN A 177 1.60 1.25 5.81
CA ASN A 177 0.62 2.31 6.03
C ASN A 177 0.63 3.34 4.90
N ASP A 178 1.80 3.67 4.31
CA ASP A 178 1.88 4.63 3.20
C ASP A 178 1.07 4.17 1.98
N GLN A 179 1.12 2.88 1.66
CA GLN A 179 0.32 2.30 0.56
C GLN A 179 -1.19 2.39 0.88
N LEU A 180 -1.57 2.08 2.12
CA LEU A 180 -2.96 2.17 2.55
C LEU A 180 -3.47 3.62 2.56
N ILE A 181 -2.66 4.58 3.04
CA ILE A 181 -2.98 6.01 3.04
C ILE A 181 -3.19 6.52 1.61
N LYS A 182 -2.36 6.11 0.64
CA LYS A 182 -2.55 6.45 -0.78
C LYS A 182 -3.89 5.92 -1.32
N SER A 183 -4.28 4.72 -0.91
CA SER A 183 -5.57 4.14 -1.28
C SER A 183 -6.74 4.94 -0.68
N TYR A 184 -6.65 5.34 0.62
CA TYR A 184 -7.63 6.23 1.25
C TYR A 184 -7.74 7.56 0.50
N GLU A 185 -6.61 8.23 0.27
CA GLU A 185 -6.58 9.53 -0.42
C GLU A 185 -7.32 9.48 -1.75
N ASN A 186 -6.97 8.49 -2.60
CA ASN A 186 -7.58 8.35 -3.93
C ASN A 186 -9.08 8.08 -3.85
N LYS A 187 -9.51 7.16 -2.98
CA LYS A 187 -10.93 6.82 -2.84
C LYS A 187 -11.75 7.98 -2.26
N LEU A 188 -11.24 8.64 -1.21
CA LEU A 188 -11.92 9.79 -0.60
C LEU A 188 -12.07 10.95 -1.58
N LYS A 189 -10.99 11.31 -2.30
CA LYS A 189 -11.03 12.39 -3.31
C LYS A 189 -11.99 12.06 -4.45
N SER A 190 -11.93 10.83 -4.99
CA SER A 190 -12.83 10.40 -6.06
C SER A 190 -14.30 10.43 -5.63
N TYR A 191 -14.59 10.00 -4.40
CA TYR A 191 -15.96 9.99 -3.87
C TYR A 191 -16.47 11.40 -3.58
N LEU A 192 -15.61 12.31 -3.04
CA LEU A 192 -15.95 13.73 -2.88
C LEU A 192 -16.28 14.42 -4.20
N VAL A 193 -15.57 14.09 -5.28
CA VAL A 193 -15.90 14.57 -6.64
C VAL A 193 -17.27 14.05 -7.07
N LYS A 194 -17.61 12.78 -6.79
CA LYS A 194 -18.94 12.25 -7.10
C LYS A 194 -20.05 12.98 -6.32
N ILE A 195 -19.80 13.32 -5.05
CA ILE A 195 -20.75 14.12 -4.24
C ILE A 195 -20.88 15.52 -4.84
N SER A 196 -19.77 16.17 -5.22
CA SER A 196 -19.79 17.55 -5.75
C SER A 196 -20.54 17.72 -7.08
N ASN A 197 -20.77 16.61 -7.81
CA ASN A 197 -21.58 16.61 -9.04
C ASN A 197 -23.10 16.51 -8.78
N LYS A 198 -23.53 16.54 -7.53
CA LYS A 198 -24.95 16.55 -7.14
C LYS A 198 -25.42 17.96 -6.84
N GLU A 199 -26.73 18.14 -6.73
CA GLU A 199 -27.28 19.39 -6.20
C GLU A 199 -26.93 19.51 -4.71
N LEU A 200 -26.18 20.55 -4.35
CA LEU A 200 -25.64 20.74 -3.02
C LEU A 200 -26.13 22.04 -2.41
N SER A 201 -26.34 22.04 -1.09
CA SER A 201 -26.44 23.29 -0.35
C SER A 201 -25.09 24.02 -0.34
N GLU A 202 -25.09 25.34 -0.14
CA GLU A 202 -23.88 26.15 -0.02
C GLU A 202 -22.98 25.64 1.14
N THR A 203 -23.60 25.22 2.24
CA THR A 203 -22.91 24.67 3.41
C THR A 203 -22.19 23.37 3.09
N THR A 204 -22.88 22.44 2.40
CA THR A 204 -22.29 21.15 1.99
C THR A 204 -21.14 21.35 1.01
N SER A 205 -21.26 22.31 0.07
CA SER A 205 -20.19 22.64 -0.87
C SER A 205 -18.95 23.18 -0.15
N LYS A 206 -19.12 24.07 0.84
CA LYS A 206 -18.03 24.59 1.68
C LYS A 206 -17.37 23.48 2.51
N ASP A 207 -18.16 22.55 3.04
CA ASP A 207 -17.65 21.40 3.81
C ASP A 207 -16.80 20.47 2.93
N ILE A 208 -17.23 20.18 1.70
CA ILE A 208 -16.44 19.37 0.75
C ILE A 208 -15.11 20.06 0.43
N ALA A 209 -15.13 21.35 0.12
CA ALA A 209 -13.91 22.10 -0.18
C ALA A 209 -12.94 22.11 1.02
N SER A 210 -13.46 22.35 2.24
CA SER A 210 -12.67 22.30 3.47
C SER A 210 -12.06 20.91 3.70
N LEU A 211 -12.82 19.84 3.49
CA LEU A 211 -12.35 18.47 3.69
C LEU A 211 -11.28 18.09 2.65
N LEU A 212 -11.39 18.52 1.40
CA LEU A 212 -10.37 18.33 0.38
C LEU A 212 -9.04 18.99 0.76
N LEU A 213 -9.08 20.20 1.30
CA LEU A 213 -7.90 20.90 1.82
C LEU A 213 -7.29 20.15 3.00
N THR A 214 -8.12 19.71 3.94
CA THR A 214 -7.69 18.94 5.12
C THR A 214 -7.04 17.60 4.71
N ILE A 215 -7.61 16.87 3.75
CA ILE A 215 -7.01 15.65 3.20
C ILE A 215 -5.62 15.96 2.62
N ASN A 216 -5.49 17.09 1.92
CA ASN A 216 -4.20 17.48 1.34
C ASN A 216 -3.15 17.82 2.43
N ASP A 217 -3.53 18.54 3.48
CA ASP A 217 -2.61 18.85 4.59
C ASP A 217 -2.13 17.57 5.29
N PHE A 218 -3.02 16.62 5.56
CA PHE A 218 -2.63 15.33 6.12
C PHE A 218 -1.74 14.51 5.19
N LYS A 219 -1.97 14.59 3.88
CA LYS A 219 -1.05 13.99 2.89
C LYS A 219 0.35 14.59 2.97
N GLN A 220 0.48 15.91 3.14
CA GLN A 220 1.78 16.54 3.31
C GLN A 220 2.47 16.08 4.60
N ILE A 221 1.72 15.90 5.69
CA ILE A 221 2.25 15.31 6.93
C ILE A 221 2.75 13.88 6.70
N GLN A 222 2.04 13.07 5.87
CA GLN A 222 2.52 11.73 5.48
C GLN A 222 3.81 11.79 4.66
N ASN A 223 3.93 12.71 3.71
CA ASN A 223 5.15 12.91 2.93
C ASN A 223 6.33 13.27 3.84
N ILE A 224 6.10 14.14 4.82
CA ILE A 224 7.09 14.51 5.84
C ILE A 224 7.46 13.28 6.69
N SER A 225 6.49 12.47 7.11
CA SER A 225 6.76 11.23 7.85
C SER A 225 7.67 10.28 7.07
N ASN A 226 7.47 10.18 5.75
CA ASN A 226 8.32 9.38 4.86
C ASN A 226 9.73 9.97 4.73
N ASN A 227 9.88 11.30 4.69
CA ASN A 227 11.19 11.95 4.68
C ASN A 227 11.96 11.67 5.98
N ILE A 228 11.31 11.85 7.13
CA ILE A 228 11.91 11.55 8.45
C ILE A 228 12.29 10.06 8.55
N HIS A 229 11.47 9.17 8.00
CA HIS A 229 11.79 7.73 7.94
C HIS A 229 13.05 7.47 7.10
N LYS A 230 13.17 8.08 5.91
CA LYS A 230 14.36 7.96 5.04
C LYS A 230 15.62 8.47 5.75
N ILE A 231 15.54 9.61 6.44
CA ILE A 231 16.65 10.15 7.24
C ILE A 231 17.04 9.18 8.35
N ALA A 232 16.07 8.56 9.04
CA ALA A 232 16.36 7.57 10.08
C ALA A 232 16.99 6.29 9.50
N GLU A 233 16.60 5.86 8.31
CA GLU A 233 17.17 4.73 7.59
C GLU A 233 18.61 5.03 7.16
N GLU A 234 18.87 6.19 6.56
CA GLU A 234 20.20 6.65 6.15
C GLU A 234 21.14 6.78 7.34
N LYS A 235 20.68 7.38 8.45
CA LYS A 235 21.40 7.45 9.71
C LYS A 235 21.84 6.06 10.19
N PHE A 236 20.93 5.09 10.15
CA PHE A 236 21.19 3.72 10.58
C PHE A 236 22.16 2.99 9.63
N ALA A 237 21.93 3.09 8.32
CA ALA A 237 22.74 2.42 7.31
C ALA A 237 24.22 2.90 7.30
N ASN A 238 24.41 4.21 7.46
CA ASN A 238 25.73 4.86 7.44
C ASN A 238 26.37 4.96 8.85
N ARG A 239 25.74 4.40 9.90
CA ARG A 239 26.17 4.47 11.29
C ARG A 239 26.47 5.89 11.78
N ILE A 240 25.64 6.84 11.35
CA ILE A 240 25.78 8.25 11.75
C ILE A 240 25.36 8.40 13.22
N GLU A 241 26.22 8.98 14.03
CA GLU A 241 25.92 9.31 15.42
C GLU A 241 25.59 10.81 15.55
N PHE A 242 24.41 11.10 16.08
CA PHE A 242 24.06 12.46 16.47
C PHE A 242 24.59 12.74 17.88
N SER A 243 24.96 13.98 18.16
CA SER A 243 25.35 14.37 19.51
C SER A 243 24.18 14.19 20.50
N ASP A 244 24.51 13.94 21.76
CA ASP A 244 23.49 13.79 22.82
C ASP A 244 22.58 15.02 22.92
N GLU A 245 23.15 16.21 22.73
CA GLU A 245 22.45 17.50 22.71
C GLU A 245 21.40 17.54 21.58
N LEU A 246 21.81 17.20 20.36
CA LEU A 246 20.90 17.15 19.20
C LEU A 246 19.80 16.09 19.38
N ILE A 247 20.15 14.92 19.95
CA ILE A 247 19.17 13.86 20.26
C ILE A 247 18.11 14.37 21.24
N GLU A 248 18.53 15.14 22.25
CA GLU A 248 17.60 15.70 23.23
C GLU A 248 16.71 16.77 22.62
N ASP A 249 17.26 17.69 21.82
CA ASP A 249 16.49 18.69 21.08
C ASP A 249 15.43 18.04 20.18
N LEU A 250 15.86 17.08 19.36
CA LEU A 250 14.93 16.33 18.47
C LEU A 250 13.88 15.55 19.27
N ARG A 251 14.22 15.05 20.47
CA ARG A 251 13.29 14.37 21.36
C ARG A 251 12.19 15.32 21.85
N VAL A 252 12.59 16.52 22.30
CA VAL A 252 11.66 17.54 22.83
C VAL A 252 10.75 18.04 21.71
N ILE A 253 11.33 18.45 20.57
CA ILE A 253 10.57 18.93 19.40
C ILE A 253 9.61 17.85 18.89
N SER A 254 10.09 16.61 18.70
CA SER A 254 9.24 15.49 18.28
C SER A 254 8.11 15.18 19.26
N LYS A 255 8.34 15.36 20.58
CA LYS A 255 7.29 15.18 21.59
C LYS A 255 6.20 16.23 21.46
N ALA A 256 6.60 17.50 21.25
CA ALA A 256 5.65 18.60 21.03
C ALA A 256 4.86 18.40 19.72
N THR A 257 5.53 18.04 18.62
CA THR A 257 4.89 17.76 17.32
C THR A 257 3.90 16.59 17.42
N ARG A 258 4.25 15.52 18.15
CA ARG A 258 3.33 14.39 18.38
C ARG A 258 2.12 14.77 19.25
N ALA A 259 2.29 15.67 20.21
CA ALA A 259 1.15 16.20 20.98
C ALA A 259 0.25 17.04 20.06
N MET A 260 0.84 17.93 19.26
CA MET A 260 0.11 18.78 18.33
C MET A 260 -0.74 17.99 17.33
N ILE A 261 -0.19 16.95 16.67
CA ILE A 261 -0.98 16.16 15.70
C ILE A 261 -2.12 15.39 16.38
N ARG A 262 -1.95 14.95 17.63
CA ARG A 262 -3.04 14.33 18.39
C ARG A 262 -4.14 15.34 18.67
N THR A 263 -3.80 16.51 19.22
CA THR A 263 -4.76 17.60 19.47
C THR A 263 -5.48 18.02 18.20
N THR A 264 -4.77 18.13 17.06
CA THR A 264 -5.37 18.42 15.74
C THR A 264 -6.41 17.38 15.36
N GLN A 265 -6.09 16.09 15.54
CA GLN A 265 -7.00 15.01 15.20
C GLN A 265 -8.21 14.98 16.15
N ASP A 266 -7.99 15.18 17.45
CA ASP A 266 -9.06 15.24 18.43
C ASP A 266 -10.00 16.43 18.12
N ALA A 267 -9.44 17.61 17.79
CA ALA A 267 -10.21 18.78 17.36
C ALA A 267 -11.06 18.50 16.11
N LEU A 268 -10.52 17.75 15.12
CA LEU A 268 -11.26 17.36 13.91
C LEU A 268 -12.40 16.38 14.22
N SER A 269 -12.13 15.36 15.04
CA SER A 269 -13.10 14.31 15.34
C SER A 269 -14.25 14.78 16.19
N THR A 270 -13.98 15.72 17.12
CA THR A 270 -14.98 16.28 18.03
C THR A 270 -15.55 17.62 17.57
N SER A 271 -14.95 18.25 16.55
CA SER A 271 -15.25 19.63 16.13
C SER A 271 -15.07 20.64 17.28
N ASP A 272 -14.13 20.37 18.21
CA ASP A 272 -13.87 21.20 19.38
C ASP A 272 -12.99 22.41 19.03
N ILE A 273 -13.57 23.61 19.16
CA ILE A 273 -12.92 24.88 18.87
C ILE A 273 -11.77 25.19 19.86
N LYS A 274 -11.89 24.77 21.13
CA LYS A 274 -10.85 25.01 22.13
C LYS A 274 -9.60 24.21 21.78
N LEU A 275 -9.76 22.93 21.42
CA LEU A 275 -8.64 22.11 20.96
C LEU A 275 -8.00 22.69 19.69
N ALA A 276 -8.79 23.24 18.77
CA ALA A 276 -8.27 23.91 17.59
C ALA A 276 -7.46 25.17 17.93
N GLN A 277 -7.82 25.92 18.96
CA GLN A 277 -7.06 27.08 19.47
C GLN A 277 -5.75 26.64 20.13
N ASP A 278 -5.75 25.54 20.90
CA ASP A 278 -4.55 25.01 21.55
C ASP A 278 -3.46 24.63 20.53
N VAL A 279 -3.84 24.22 19.31
CA VAL A 279 -2.90 23.89 18.24
C VAL A 279 -2.03 25.10 17.86
N LYS A 280 -2.54 26.33 17.94
CA LYS A 280 -1.76 27.55 17.72
C LYS A 280 -0.65 27.70 18.75
N ALA A 281 -0.92 27.48 20.04
CA ALA A 281 0.07 27.54 21.10
C ALA A 281 1.16 26.46 20.92
N TYR A 282 0.80 25.26 20.44
CA TYR A 282 1.79 24.23 20.08
C TYR A 282 2.71 24.69 18.95
N LYS A 283 2.16 25.36 17.90
CA LYS A 283 2.95 25.86 16.76
C LYS A 283 4.01 26.86 17.24
N GLU A 284 3.60 27.85 18.03
CA GLU A 284 4.51 28.87 18.57
C GLU A 284 5.64 28.24 19.39
N LYS A 285 5.30 27.26 20.23
CA LYS A 285 6.29 26.55 21.05
C LYS A 285 7.25 25.70 20.21
N ILE A 286 6.75 25.03 19.17
CA ILE A 286 7.58 24.22 18.28
C ILE A 286 8.55 25.10 17.50
N ASP A 287 8.11 26.27 17.01
CA ASP A 287 8.97 27.21 16.30
C ASP A 287 10.08 27.75 17.18
N ASP A 288 9.80 28.11 18.44
CA ASP A 288 10.82 28.55 19.40
C ASP A 288 11.84 27.42 19.68
N LEU A 289 11.38 26.21 19.89
CA LEU A 289 12.26 25.06 20.10
C LEU A 289 13.16 24.78 18.88
N ILE A 290 12.60 24.84 17.68
CA ILE A 290 13.36 24.62 16.44
C ILE A 290 14.35 25.76 16.22
N PHE A 291 13.97 27.01 16.47
CA PHE A 291 14.87 28.15 16.35
C PHE A 291 16.10 28.02 17.27
N LYS A 292 15.89 27.63 18.52
CA LYS A 292 16.97 27.42 19.48
C LYS A 292 17.89 26.26 19.07
N ALA A 293 17.31 25.12 18.73
CA ALA A 293 18.06 23.93 18.30
C ALA A 293 18.86 24.19 17.01
N ARG A 294 18.28 24.91 16.04
CA ARG A 294 18.96 25.28 14.78
C ARG A 294 20.15 26.20 15.04
N ASN A 295 19.99 27.25 15.88
CA ASN A 295 21.08 28.16 16.19
C ASN A 295 22.23 27.45 16.93
N GLN A 296 21.91 26.57 17.87
CA GLN A 296 22.90 25.75 18.58
C GLN A 296 23.63 24.81 17.60
N HIS A 297 22.91 24.18 16.69
CA HIS A 297 23.49 23.31 15.66
C HIS A 297 24.46 24.08 14.75
N ILE A 298 24.06 25.26 14.24
CA ILE A 298 24.90 26.11 13.39
C ILE A 298 26.19 26.49 14.11
N GLN A 299 26.10 26.88 15.37
CA GLN A 299 27.29 27.22 16.20
C GLN A 299 28.20 25.99 16.34
N ASN A 300 27.68 24.82 16.65
CA ASN A 300 28.46 23.60 16.79
C ASN A 300 29.18 23.22 15.49
N VAL A 301 28.59 23.42 14.31
CA VAL A 301 29.24 23.25 13.00
C VAL A 301 30.35 24.29 12.80
N GLN A 302 30.08 25.57 13.08
CA GLN A 302 31.07 26.64 12.93
C GLN A 302 32.31 26.45 13.80
N TYR A 303 32.14 25.89 15.00
CA TYR A 303 33.25 25.59 15.92
C TYR A 303 33.91 24.22 15.65
N GLY A 304 33.58 23.58 14.53
CA GLY A 304 34.17 22.29 14.13
C GLY A 304 33.84 21.12 15.06
N LYS A 305 32.79 21.23 15.88
CA LYS A 305 32.34 20.18 16.80
C LYS A 305 31.54 19.09 16.12
N LEU A 306 31.02 19.36 14.92
CA LEU A 306 30.21 18.42 14.14
C LEU A 306 30.70 18.37 12.69
N PRO A 307 30.73 17.18 12.04
CA PRO A 307 31.05 17.03 10.63
C PRO A 307 30.00 17.77 9.76
N MET A 308 30.45 18.55 8.79
CA MET A 308 29.60 19.32 7.88
C MET A 308 28.77 18.41 6.95
N GLU A 309 29.20 17.16 6.79
CA GLU A 309 28.59 16.20 5.88
C GLU A 309 27.14 15.84 6.23
N PHE A 310 26.74 15.98 7.50
CA PHE A 310 25.40 15.64 7.98
C PHE A 310 24.52 16.85 8.29
N ASP A 311 25.03 18.07 8.07
CA ASP A 311 24.31 19.32 8.33
C ASP A 311 22.96 19.38 7.57
N TYR A 312 22.98 19.02 6.30
CA TYR A 312 21.79 18.95 5.45
C TYR A 312 20.69 18.04 6.04
N MET A 313 21.05 16.88 6.58
CA MET A 313 20.10 15.93 7.17
C MET A 313 19.41 16.53 8.40
N ILE A 314 20.18 17.22 9.26
CA ILE A 314 19.68 17.81 10.51
C ILE A 314 18.79 19.01 10.23
N LEU A 315 19.19 19.89 9.32
CA LEU A 315 18.39 21.05 8.90
C LEU A 315 17.08 20.64 8.23
N ASN A 316 17.08 19.53 7.47
CA ASN A 316 15.86 18.97 6.92
C ASN A 316 14.92 18.43 7.99
N LEU A 317 15.43 17.78 9.04
CA LEU A 317 14.60 17.32 10.16
C LEU A 317 13.90 18.48 10.86
N PHE A 318 14.61 19.58 11.13
CA PHE A 318 14.00 20.78 11.71
C PHE A 318 12.93 21.38 10.80
N THR A 319 13.22 21.44 9.49
CA THR A 319 12.27 21.95 8.49
C THR A 319 11.03 21.08 8.41
N ASP A 320 11.18 19.75 8.39
CA ASP A 320 10.09 18.80 8.33
C ASP A 320 9.20 18.85 9.58
N LEU A 321 9.79 19.00 10.77
CA LEU A 321 9.03 19.14 12.00
C LEU A 321 8.26 20.48 12.07
N SER A 322 8.87 21.59 11.60
CA SER A 322 8.18 22.90 11.48
C SER A 322 7.03 22.85 10.47
N ARG A 323 7.23 22.24 9.30
CA ARG A 323 6.17 22.06 8.27
C ARG A 323 5.04 21.17 8.78
N THR A 324 5.34 20.13 9.56
CA THR A 324 4.29 19.33 10.21
C THR A 324 3.39 20.19 11.09
N ALA A 325 3.99 21.08 11.89
CA ALA A 325 3.25 22.00 12.75
C ALA A 325 2.42 23.00 11.91
N GLU A 326 2.94 23.49 10.79
CA GLU A 326 2.21 24.36 9.87
C GLU A 326 0.96 23.68 9.29
N HIS A 327 1.08 22.44 8.79
CA HIS A 327 -0.05 21.70 8.27
C HIS A 327 -1.11 21.40 9.34
N CYS A 328 -0.71 21.10 10.59
CA CYS A 328 -1.63 20.97 11.71
C CYS A 328 -2.40 22.28 11.98
N LEU A 329 -1.70 23.43 11.94
CA LEU A 329 -2.32 24.74 12.12
C LEU A 329 -3.32 25.05 10.99
N ASN A 330 -3.00 24.76 9.72
CA ASN A 330 -3.88 24.96 8.59
C ASN A 330 -5.19 24.19 8.75
N VAL A 331 -5.10 22.92 9.15
CA VAL A 331 -6.24 22.05 9.43
C VAL A 331 -7.16 22.66 10.50
N CYS A 332 -6.61 23.12 11.62
CA CYS A 332 -7.38 23.74 12.69
C CYS A 332 -7.89 25.12 12.29
N GLY A 333 -7.15 25.87 11.47
CA GLY A 333 -7.59 27.15 10.91
C GLY A 333 -8.87 27.06 10.09
N ALA A 334 -9.06 25.96 9.35
CA ALA A 334 -10.27 25.68 8.62
C ALA A 334 -11.48 25.46 9.55
N LEU A 335 -11.30 24.78 10.68
CA LEU A 335 -12.33 24.60 11.72
C LEU A 335 -12.72 25.93 12.38
N LEU A 336 -11.73 26.76 12.72
CA LEU A 336 -11.96 28.07 13.36
C LEU A 336 -12.72 29.04 12.44
N LYS A 337 -12.39 29.06 11.13
CA LYS A 337 -13.11 29.87 10.15
C LYS A 337 -14.58 29.45 10.02
N LYS A 338 -14.83 28.14 10.03
CA LYS A 338 -16.21 27.62 9.96
C LYS A 338 -17.04 28.06 11.16
N SER A 339 -16.49 28.03 12.37
CA SER A 339 -17.19 28.47 13.59
C SER A 339 -17.48 29.96 13.60
N ALA A 340 -16.60 30.80 13.06
CA ALA A 340 -16.78 32.24 12.94
C ALA A 340 -17.86 32.64 11.90
N SER A 341 -18.16 31.78 10.94
CA SER A 341 -19.20 32.03 9.93
C SER A 341 -20.61 31.57 10.35
N VAL A 342 -20.73 30.89 11.49
CA VAL A 342 -22.02 30.38 12.03
C VAL A 342 -22.54 31.30 13.15
N ASN A 343 -21.69 32.16 13.71
CA ASN A 343 -22.06 33.23 14.67
C ASN A 343 -22.22 34.55 13.92
#